data_e99bc5dce3bff026e7169023adc8da8f
#
_entry.id   e99bc5dce3bff026e7169023adc8da8f
#
_cell.length_a   1.000
_cell.length_b   1.000
_cell.length_c   1.000
_cell.angle_alpha   90.00
_cell.angle_beta   90.00
_cell.angle_gamma   90.00
#
_symmetry.space_group_name_H-M   'P 1'
#
loop_
_entity.id
_entity.type
_entity.pdbx_description
1 polymer ?
#
loop_
_entity_poly.entity_id
_entity_poly.type
_entity_poly.pdbx_seq_one_letter_code
_entity_poly.pdbx_strand_id
1 'polypeptide(L)'
;MQQLNEEQLEELVFDLGAARKGALNENILHVFAAWIQYLLSKMFKGRKVPVKVRGSRIEISAFTDALVNEKRYMTYIKKYGLDDPMTYQQKGKLDLAIRKFEREAKINWPIRGH
;
A
#
# COMPACT_ATOMS: atom_id res chain seq x y z
N MET A 1 5.50 11.89 -20.07
CA MET A 1 4.54 11.78 -18.97
C MET A 1 4.44 13.13 -18.28
N GLN A 2 3.23 13.61 -18.12
CA GLN A 2 3.02 14.91 -17.51
C GLN A 2 3.32 14.81 -16.02
N GLN A 3 4.13 15.74 -15.53
CA GLN A 3 4.47 15.80 -14.12
C GLN A 3 3.34 16.50 -13.37
N LEU A 4 2.68 15.77 -12.47
CA LEU A 4 1.63 16.35 -11.65
C LEU A 4 2.24 16.88 -10.36
N ASN A 5 1.96 18.14 -10.03
CA ASN A 5 2.29 18.67 -8.71
C ASN A 5 1.11 18.47 -7.76
N GLU A 6 1.30 18.78 -6.48
CA GLU A 6 0.27 18.52 -5.47
C GLU A 6 -1.00 19.34 -5.68
N GLU A 7 -0.87 20.52 -6.27
CA GLU A 7 -2.02 21.37 -6.57
C GLU A 7 -2.87 20.79 -7.68
N GLN A 8 -2.26 20.04 -8.59
CA GLN A 8 -2.94 19.40 -9.71
C GLN A 8 -3.51 18.04 -9.35
N LEU A 9 -3.05 17.46 -8.24
CA LEU A 9 -3.49 16.15 -7.79
C LEU A 9 -4.74 16.31 -6.93
N GLU A 10 -5.90 16.30 -7.58
CA GLU A 10 -7.16 16.43 -6.86
C GLU A 10 -7.47 15.21 -6.00
N GLU A 11 -7.22 14.01 -6.54
CA GLU A 11 -7.56 12.80 -5.83
C GLU A 11 -6.86 11.59 -6.46
N LEU A 12 -6.33 10.71 -5.62
CA LEU A 12 -5.87 9.39 -6.05
C LEU A 12 -7.00 8.39 -5.91
N VAL A 13 -7.26 7.63 -6.96
CA VAL A 13 -8.29 6.59 -6.92
C VAL A 13 -7.63 5.23 -7.06
N PHE A 14 -7.82 4.39 -6.05
CA PHE A 14 -7.41 2.99 -6.06
C PHE A 14 -8.65 2.14 -6.28
N ASP A 15 -8.83 1.65 -7.51
CA ASP A 15 -9.95 0.78 -7.84
C ASP A 15 -9.51 -0.68 -7.71
N LEU A 16 -9.87 -1.30 -6.60
CA LEU A 16 -9.45 -2.67 -6.31
C LEU A 16 -10.09 -3.66 -7.28
N GLY A 17 -11.31 -3.39 -7.71
CA GLY A 17 -11.97 -4.23 -8.71
C GLY A 17 -11.26 -4.21 -10.05
N ALA A 18 -10.86 -3.02 -10.49
CA ALA A 18 -10.11 -2.88 -11.74
C ALA A 18 -8.74 -3.55 -11.64
N ALA A 19 -8.06 -3.37 -10.50
CA ALA A 19 -6.76 -4.01 -10.27
C ALA A 19 -6.88 -5.54 -10.28
N ARG A 20 -7.95 -6.08 -9.68
CA ARG A 20 -8.17 -7.53 -9.67
C ARG A 20 -8.43 -8.08 -11.07
N LYS A 21 -9.23 -7.37 -11.87
CA LYS A 21 -9.48 -7.77 -13.26
C LYS A 21 -8.21 -7.75 -14.11
N GLY A 22 -7.30 -6.84 -13.78
CA GLY A 22 -6.01 -6.73 -14.46
C GLY A 22 -4.89 -7.51 -13.83
N ALA A 23 -5.19 -8.42 -12.90
CA ALA A 23 -4.17 -9.12 -12.12
C ALA A 23 -3.18 -9.93 -12.97
N LEU A 24 -3.57 -10.33 -14.18
CA LEU A 24 -2.69 -11.01 -15.12
C LEU A 24 -1.93 -10.05 -16.03
N ASN A 25 -2.18 -8.76 -15.91
CA ASN A 25 -1.55 -7.74 -16.74
C ASN A 25 -0.47 -7.05 -15.92
N GLU A 26 0.79 -7.26 -16.30
CA GLU A 26 1.94 -6.71 -15.58
C GLU A 26 1.93 -5.19 -15.53
N ASN A 27 1.44 -4.52 -16.60
CA ASN A 27 1.41 -3.06 -16.62
C ASN A 27 0.47 -2.51 -15.56
N ILE A 28 -0.68 -3.13 -15.36
CA ILE A 28 -1.64 -2.70 -14.33
C ILE A 28 -1.06 -2.91 -12.95
N LEU A 29 -0.39 -4.05 -12.72
CA LEU A 29 0.25 -4.32 -11.44
C LEU A 29 1.39 -3.34 -11.16
N HIS A 30 2.17 -2.96 -12.19
CA HIS A 30 3.22 -1.95 -12.04
C HIS A 30 2.64 -0.58 -11.68
N VAL A 31 1.55 -0.18 -12.30
CA VAL A 31 0.88 1.08 -11.99
C VAL A 31 0.37 1.07 -10.54
N PHE A 32 -0.24 -0.04 -10.13
CA PHE A 32 -0.74 -0.20 -8.77
C PHE A 32 0.40 -0.09 -7.75
N ALA A 33 1.51 -0.78 -8.01
CA ALA A 33 2.70 -0.71 -7.15
C ALA A 33 3.25 0.70 -7.07
N ALA A 34 3.35 1.39 -8.19
CA ALA A 34 3.86 2.77 -8.24
C ALA A 34 2.98 3.72 -7.44
N TRP A 35 1.66 3.57 -7.52
CA TRP A 35 0.73 4.40 -6.75
C TRP A 35 0.86 4.15 -5.24
N ILE A 36 1.03 2.89 -4.82
CA ILE A 36 1.22 2.57 -3.41
C ILE A 36 2.53 3.15 -2.91
N GLN A 37 3.62 3.03 -3.66
CA GLN A 37 4.90 3.62 -3.29
C GLN A 37 4.84 5.13 -3.18
N TYR A 38 4.14 5.77 -4.10
CA TYR A 38 3.91 7.21 -4.07
C TYR A 38 3.17 7.62 -2.79
N LEU A 39 2.09 6.90 -2.48
CA LEU A 39 1.29 7.18 -1.29
C LEU A 39 2.10 7.01 -0.01
N LEU A 40 2.87 5.92 0.10
CA LEU A 40 3.75 5.69 1.25
C LEU A 40 4.77 6.80 1.41
N SER A 41 5.37 7.24 0.31
CA SER A 41 6.33 8.35 0.33
C SER A 41 5.71 9.62 0.89
N LYS A 42 4.48 9.95 0.49
CA LYS A 42 3.77 11.12 1.01
C LYS A 42 3.43 10.96 2.48
N MET A 43 3.03 9.78 2.90
CA MET A 43 2.73 9.50 4.31
C MET A 43 3.97 9.69 5.20
N PHE A 44 5.15 9.29 4.70
CA PHE A 44 6.41 9.50 5.43
C PHE A 44 6.76 10.97 5.59
N LYS A 45 6.36 11.79 4.63
CA LYS A 45 6.60 13.24 4.70
C LYS A 45 5.53 13.97 5.53
N GLY A 46 4.59 13.23 6.10
CA GLY A 46 3.51 13.80 6.90
C GLY A 46 2.49 14.56 6.09
N ARG A 47 2.45 14.36 4.79
CA ARG A 47 1.52 15.04 3.90
C ARG A 47 0.23 14.25 3.76
N LYS A 48 -0.88 14.96 3.69
CA LYS A 48 -2.18 14.35 3.42
C LYS A 48 -2.37 14.31 1.91
N VAL A 49 -2.73 13.12 1.42
CA VAL A 49 -3.07 12.94 0.01
C VAL A 49 -4.52 12.48 -0.05
N PRO A 50 -5.37 13.17 -0.79
CA PRO A 50 -6.75 12.71 -0.95
C PRO A 50 -6.75 11.37 -1.68
N VAL A 51 -7.27 10.34 -1.04
CA VAL A 51 -7.27 8.99 -1.58
C VAL A 51 -8.69 8.44 -1.52
N LYS A 52 -9.14 7.92 -2.63
CA LYS A 52 -10.40 7.19 -2.70
C LYS A 52 -10.12 5.74 -3.08
N VAL A 53 -10.66 4.83 -2.31
CA VAL A 53 -10.51 3.41 -2.56
C VAL A 53 -11.86 2.84 -2.94
N ARG A 54 -11.93 2.18 -4.10
CA ARG A 54 -13.15 1.54 -4.58
C ARG A 54 -13.04 0.04 -4.41
N GLY A 55 -14.06 -0.55 -3.80
CA GLY A 55 -14.12 -1.98 -3.55
C GLY A 55 -15.17 -2.26 -2.48
N SER A 56 -15.25 -3.50 -2.05
CA SER A 56 -16.12 -3.84 -0.94
C SER A 56 -15.55 -3.28 0.36
N ARG A 57 -16.40 -3.21 1.39
CA ARG A 57 -15.96 -2.73 2.70
C ARG A 57 -14.80 -3.55 3.25
N ILE A 58 -14.86 -4.86 3.08
CA ILE A 58 -13.79 -5.77 3.54
C ILE A 58 -12.50 -5.53 2.76
N GLU A 59 -12.60 -5.37 1.44
CA GLU A 59 -11.43 -5.09 0.60
C GLU A 59 -10.78 -3.76 0.97
N ILE A 60 -11.57 -2.72 1.18
CA ILE A 60 -11.07 -1.40 1.56
C ILE A 60 -10.38 -1.47 2.92
N SER A 61 -11.01 -2.13 3.89
CA SER A 61 -10.44 -2.29 5.22
C SER A 61 -9.11 -3.04 5.16
N ALA A 62 -9.06 -4.13 4.41
CA ALA A 62 -7.84 -4.92 4.27
C ALA A 62 -6.72 -4.14 3.58
N PHE A 63 -7.06 -3.34 2.56
CA PHE A 63 -6.12 -2.46 1.88
C PHE A 63 -5.53 -1.43 2.84
N THR A 64 -6.39 -0.78 3.62
CA THR A 64 -5.98 0.23 4.58
C THR A 64 -5.07 -0.36 5.65
N ASP A 65 -5.42 -1.53 6.19
CA ASP A 65 -4.60 -2.21 7.19
C ASP A 65 -3.22 -2.57 6.65
N ALA A 66 -3.15 -3.10 5.42
CA ALA A 66 -1.88 -3.43 4.81
C ALA A 66 -1.01 -2.18 4.62
N LEU A 67 -1.62 -1.09 4.15
CA LEU A 67 -0.91 0.15 3.90
C LEU A 67 -0.35 0.75 5.20
N VAL A 68 -1.16 0.79 6.25
CA VAL A 68 -0.76 1.32 7.55
C VAL A 68 0.37 0.48 8.16
N ASN A 69 0.25 -0.85 8.08
CA ASN A 69 1.29 -1.74 8.61
C ASN A 69 2.58 -1.67 7.81
N GLU A 70 2.49 -1.45 6.49
CA GLU A 70 3.66 -1.23 5.64
C GLU A 70 4.43 0.01 6.11
N LYS A 71 3.71 1.10 6.34
CA LYS A 71 4.31 2.34 6.85
C LYS A 71 4.96 2.12 8.22
N ARG A 72 4.27 1.44 9.12
CA ARG A 72 4.79 1.16 10.47
C ARG A 72 6.06 0.31 10.41
N TYR A 73 6.06 -0.71 9.58
CA TYR A 73 7.23 -1.56 9.42
C TYR A 73 8.44 -0.76 8.92
N MET A 74 8.24 0.06 7.90
CA MET A 74 9.30 0.93 7.38
C MET A 74 9.82 1.90 8.45
N THR A 75 8.92 2.44 9.25
CA THR A 75 9.28 3.34 10.36
C THR A 75 10.12 2.60 11.39
N TYR A 76 9.75 1.36 11.73
CA TYR A 76 10.49 0.56 12.71
C TYR A 76 11.87 0.18 12.20
N ILE A 77 11.99 -0.15 10.90
CA ILE A 77 13.29 -0.42 10.30
C ILE A 77 14.21 0.79 10.47
N LYS A 78 13.72 1.99 10.18
CA LYS A 78 14.50 3.21 10.29
C LYS A 78 14.89 3.52 11.74
N LYS A 79 13.97 3.26 12.67
CA LYS A 79 14.17 3.63 14.08
C LYS A 79 14.98 2.60 14.86
N TYR A 80 14.74 1.31 14.63
CA TYR A 80 15.31 0.24 15.44
C TYR A 80 16.24 -0.70 14.67
N GLY A 81 16.17 -0.70 13.34
CA GLY A 81 16.92 -1.63 12.50
C GLY A 81 16.17 -2.93 12.26
N LEU A 82 16.66 -3.69 11.28
CA LEU A 82 16.00 -4.93 10.84
C LEU A 82 16.04 -6.03 11.90
N ASP A 83 17.07 -6.04 12.75
CA ASP A 83 17.30 -7.14 13.69
C ASP A 83 16.65 -6.91 15.05
N ASP A 84 16.00 -5.77 15.26
CA ASP A 84 15.37 -5.47 16.53
C ASP A 84 14.10 -6.30 16.71
N PRO A 85 13.84 -6.86 17.91
CA PRO A 85 12.63 -7.63 18.17
C PRO A 85 11.34 -6.87 17.88
N MET A 86 11.31 -5.57 18.11
CA MET A 86 10.14 -4.76 17.82
C MET A 86 9.86 -4.70 16.32
N THR A 87 10.91 -4.66 15.51
CA THR A 87 10.78 -4.69 14.05
C THR A 87 10.22 -6.04 13.59
N TYR A 88 10.71 -7.14 14.17
CA TYR A 88 10.17 -8.47 13.88
C TYR A 88 8.70 -8.59 14.23
N GLN A 89 8.31 -8.05 15.37
CA GLN A 89 6.90 -8.05 15.78
C GLN A 89 6.04 -7.29 14.78
N GLN A 90 6.51 -6.14 14.35
CA GLN A 90 5.77 -5.33 13.39
C GLN A 90 5.70 -6.01 12.02
N LYS A 91 6.76 -6.73 11.64
CA LYS A 91 6.73 -7.51 10.40
C LYS A 91 5.67 -8.60 10.45
N GLY A 92 5.50 -9.25 11.58
CA GLY A 92 4.44 -10.24 11.76
C GLY A 92 3.06 -9.65 11.54
N LYS A 93 2.82 -8.45 12.06
CA LYS A 93 1.55 -7.75 11.86
C LYS A 93 1.35 -7.37 10.39
N LEU A 94 2.40 -6.92 9.73
CA LEU A 94 2.37 -6.60 8.31
C LEU A 94 2.03 -7.84 7.49
N ASP A 95 2.69 -8.97 7.77
CA ASP A 95 2.47 -10.20 7.03
C ASP A 95 1.01 -10.66 7.14
N LEU A 96 0.42 -10.55 8.32
CA LEU A 96 -0.99 -10.88 8.54
C LEU A 96 -1.92 -9.96 7.74
N ALA A 97 -1.61 -8.67 7.75
CA ALA A 97 -2.41 -7.68 7.01
C ALA A 97 -2.33 -7.93 5.50
N ILE A 98 -1.14 -8.24 5.00
CA ILE A 98 -0.93 -8.56 3.59
C ILE A 98 -1.71 -9.81 3.19
N ARG A 99 -1.64 -10.86 4.00
CA ARG A 99 -2.37 -12.10 3.71
C ARG A 99 -3.87 -11.86 3.65
N LYS A 100 -4.39 -11.06 4.57
CA LYS A 100 -5.81 -10.72 4.58
C LYS A 100 -6.18 -9.95 3.31
N PHE A 101 -5.37 -8.97 2.93
CA PHE A 101 -5.60 -8.20 1.71
C PHE A 101 -5.60 -9.12 0.49
N GLU A 102 -4.60 -9.98 0.36
CA GLU A 102 -4.48 -10.87 -0.79
C GLU A 102 -5.65 -11.85 -0.87
N ARG A 103 -6.12 -12.31 0.28
CA ARG A 103 -7.27 -13.22 0.34
C ARG A 103 -8.57 -12.51 -0.05
N GLU A 104 -8.79 -11.30 0.47
CA GLU A 104 -10.06 -10.59 0.26
C GLU A 104 -10.12 -9.88 -1.10
N ALA A 105 -9.05 -9.23 -1.48
CA ALA A 105 -9.01 -8.46 -2.73
C ALA A 105 -8.63 -9.30 -3.94
N LYS A 106 -8.01 -10.47 -3.72
CA LYS A 106 -7.52 -11.37 -4.77
C LYS A 106 -6.49 -10.70 -5.67
N ILE A 107 -5.67 -9.86 -5.06
CA ILE A 107 -4.56 -9.16 -5.69
C ILE A 107 -3.36 -9.37 -4.81
N ASN A 108 -2.20 -9.66 -5.40
CA ASN A 108 -0.96 -9.76 -4.64
C ASN A 108 -0.52 -8.37 -4.19
N TRP A 109 -0.11 -8.28 -2.92
CA TRP A 109 0.44 -7.03 -2.39
C TRP A 109 1.75 -6.73 -3.13
N PRO A 110 1.89 -5.53 -3.73
CA PRO A 110 3.00 -5.28 -4.65
C PRO A 110 4.33 -4.96 -3.98
N ILE A 111 4.33 -4.62 -2.70
CA ILE A 111 5.57 -4.30 -1.99
C ILE A 111 6.13 -5.59 -1.41
N ARG A 112 7.23 -6.04 -1.99
CA ARG A 112 7.90 -7.26 -1.55
C ARG A 112 9.36 -6.96 -1.26
N GLY A 113 10.04 -7.88 -0.59
CA GLY A 113 11.46 -7.74 -0.29
C GLY A 113 11.78 -7.34 1.14
N HIS A 114 10.82 -7.50 2.01
CA HIS A 114 11.07 -7.24 3.42
C HIS A 114 11.89 -8.38 4.02
#